data_105344068f49f4136ddc9c9a799b8268
#
_entry.id   105344068f49f4136ddc9c9a799b8268
#
_cell.length_a   1.000
_cell.length_b   1.000
_cell.length_c   1.000
_cell.angle_alpha   90.00
_cell.angle_beta   90.00
_cell.angle_gamma   90.00
#
_symmetry.space_group_name_H-M   'P 1'
#
loop_
_entity.id
_entity.type
_entity.pdbx_description
1 polymer ?
#
loop_
_entity_poly.entity_id
_entity_poly.type
_entity_poly.pdbx_seq_one_letter_code
_entity_poly.pdbx_strand_id
1 'polypeptide(L)'
;KNMRFATRESHSTLCDYLRLARGPHYARDGFFLRAESTYNVASEIDRLKSSGGNGELFMKSYGGVSLHNQSHGESFMAIMKNRFSGHGLYILDEPEAALSPSRQMAMLALMKRLVDQDSQFIISTHSPILMAYPEAEIIELDETGFRSTPYKETTHYRLTNYFLNNTEQMLNELM
;
A
#
# COMPACT_ATOMS: atom_id res chain seq x y z
N LYS A 1 14.98 -11.10 0.25
CA LYS A 1 15.87 -10.08 0.87
C LYS A 1 15.15 -8.76 0.75
N ASN A 2 14.88 -8.08 1.88
CA ASN A 2 14.34 -6.74 1.88
C ASN A 2 15.40 -5.78 1.33
N MET A 3 15.03 -4.95 0.37
CA MET A 3 15.88 -3.88 -0.12
C MET A 3 16.06 -2.86 1.00
N ARG A 4 17.31 -2.49 1.30
CA ARG A 4 17.62 -1.41 2.24
C ARG A 4 17.92 -0.16 1.40
N PHE A 5 17.08 0.85 1.54
CA PHE A 5 17.31 2.14 0.91
C PHE A 5 18.07 3.05 1.86
N ALA A 6 19.01 3.82 1.32
CA ALA A 6 19.70 4.87 2.07
C ALA A 6 18.78 6.09 2.19
N THR A 7 17.78 6.01 3.06
CA THR A 7 16.96 7.15 3.46
C THR A 7 17.48 7.74 4.78
N ARG A 8 17.34 9.05 4.98
CA ARG A 8 17.58 9.65 6.30
C ARG A 8 16.65 8.96 7.30
N GLU A 9 17.23 8.43 8.36
CA GLU A 9 16.48 7.81 9.44
C GLU A 9 15.63 8.86 10.14
N SER A 10 14.31 8.79 9.93
CA SER A 10 13.30 9.60 10.62
C SER A 10 12.27 8.71 11.30
N HIS A 11 12.72 7.52 11.77
CA HIS A 11 11.81 6.60 12.42
C HIS A 11 11.54 7.01 13.87
N SER A 12 10.32 6.82 14.29
CA SER A 12 9.92 6.99 15.69
C SER A 12 10.54 5.90 16.55
N THR A 13 10.80 6.21 17.84
CA THR A 13 11.18 5.23 18.87
C THR A 13 10.06 4.25 19.20
N LEU A 14 8.90 4.38 18.58
CA LEU A 14 7.74 3.50 18.80
C LEU A 14 8.08 2.02 18.61
N CYS A 15 9.00 1.69 17.72
CA CYS A 15 9.44 0.31 17.51
C CYS A 15 10.03 -0.34 18.77
N ASP A 16 10.58 0.45 19.70
CA ASP A 16 11.18 -0.04 20.95
C ASP A 16 10.11 -0.48 21.97
N TYR A 17 8.89 0.00 21.79
CA TYR A 17 7.75 -0.27 22.67
C TYR A 17 6.76 -1.29 22.07
N LEU A 18 6.91 -1.66 20.80
CA LEU A 18 6.05 -2.62 20.13
C LEU A 18 6.41 -4.06 20.49
N ARG A 19 5.42 -4.84 20.90
CA ARG A 19 5.54 -6.29 21.05
C ARG A 19 4.79 -6.98 19.92
N LEU A 20 5.51 -7.75 19.12
CA LEU A 20 4.93 -8.55 18.05
C LEU A 20 4.50 -9.92 18.59
N ALA A 21 3.20 -10.17 18.63
CA ALA A 21 2.65 -11.50 18.83
C ALA A 21 2.36 -12.12 17.47
N ARG A 22 3.07 -13.22 17.14
CA ARG A 22 2.86 -13.92 15.86
C ARG A 22 1.77 -14.98 16.04
N GLY A 23 0.84 -15.02 15.08
CA GLY A 23 -0.14 -16.09 15.00
C GLY A 23 0.49 -17.45 14.58
N PRO A 24 -0.32 -18.51 14.54
CA PRO A 24 0.15 -19.85 14.17
C PRO A 24 0.55 -19.97 12.69
N HIS A 25 0.06 -19.06 11.84
CA HIS A 25 0.37 -19.05 10.41
C HIS A 25 1.51 -18.09 10.12
N TYR A 26 2.62 -18.63 9.62
CA TYR A 26 3.77 -17.81 9.25
C TYR A 26 3.65 -17.37 7.79
N ALA A 27 3.78 -16.06 7.57
CA ALA A 27 3.92 -15.54 6.21
C ALA A 27 5.20 -16.12 5.56
N ARG A 28 5.05 -16.67 4.35
CA ARG A 28 6.16 -17.21 3.55
C ARG A 28 6.89 -16.12 2.78
N ASP A 29 6.19 -15.02 2.56
CA ASP A 29 6.67 -13.83 1.87
C ASP A 29 6.25 -12.58 2.65
N GLY A 30 6.93 -11.47 2.41
CA GLY A 30 6.56 -10.19 3.01
C GLY A 30 7.17 -9.03 2.25
N PHE A 31 6.40 -7.94 2.15
CA PHE A 31 6.84 -6.74 1.48
C PHE A 31 6.29 -5.51 2.19
N PHE A 32 7.16 -4.50 2.37
CA PHE A 32 6.75 -3.16 2.76
C PHE A 32 6.88 -2.25 1.55
N LEU A 33 5.82 -1.54 1.21
CA LEU A 33 5.79 -0.61 0.09
C LEU A 33 5.13 0.70 0.50
N ARG A 34 5.89 1.77 0.34
CA ARG A 34 5.42 3.15 0.44
C ARG A 34 5.30 3.73 -0.97
N ALA A 35 4.24 4.47 -1.27
CA ALA A 35 4.03 5.05 -2.60
C ALA A 35 5.24 5.87 -3.07
N GLU A 36 5.78 6.73 -2.21
CA GLU A 36 6.97 7.55 -2.51
C GLU A 36 8.24 6.72 -2.79
N SER A 37 8.35 5.53 -2.20
CA SER A 37 9.54 4.68 -2.35
C SER A 37 9.54 3.86 -3.64
N THR A 38 8.46 3.89 -4.42
CA THR A 38 8.35 3.12 -5.67
C THR A 38 9.46 3.46 -6.67
N TYR A 39 9.84 4.74 -6.76
CA TYR A 39 10.96 5.19 -7.59
C TYR A 39 12.30 4.60 -7.13
N ASN A 40 12.54 4.53 -5.82
CA ASN A 40 13.77 3.96 -5.27
C ASN A 40 13.83 2.45 -5.53
N VAL A 41 12.70 1.75 -5.45
CA VAL A 41 12.58 0.33 -5.82
C VAL A 41 12.96 0.14 -7.29
N ALA A 42 12.44 1.00 -8.19
CA ALA A 42 12.73 0.96 -9.61
C ALA A 42 14.24 1.14 -9.87
N SER A 43 14.86 2.14 -9.25
CA SER A 43 16.29 2.43 -9.39
C SER A 43 17.17 1.28 -8.91
N GLU A 44 16.80 0.64 -7.79
CA GLU A 44 17.56 -0.50 -7.26
C GLU A 44 17.42 -1.73 -8.17
N ILE A 45 16.26 -1.98 -8.76
CA ILE A 45 16.04 -3.05 -9.74
C ILE A 45 16.94 -2.85 -10.97
N ASP A 46 16.99 -1.62 -11.51
CA ASP A 46 17.82 -1.31 -12.67
C ASP A 46 19.33 -1.40 -12.33
N ARG A 47 19.73 -1.00 -11.12
CA ARG A 47 21.10 -1.18 -10.63
C ARG A 47 21.49 -2.66 -10.53
N LEU A 48 20.63 -3.49 -10.01
CA LEU A 48 20.86 -4.94 -9.91
C LEU A 48 20.95 -5.60 -11.29
N LYS A 49 20.16 -5.12 -12.27
CA LYS A 49 20.28 -5.56 -13.68
C LYS A 49 21.66 -5.23 -14.25
N SER A 50 22.17 -4.03 -13.99
CA SER A 50 23.44 -3.56 -14.54
C SER A 50 24.67 -4.24 -13.93
N SER A 51 24.56 -4.77 -12.70
CA SER A 51 25.67 -5.38 -11.96
C SER A 51 26.01 -6.83 -12.39
N GLY A 52 25.28 -7.40 -13.36
CA GLY A 52 25.50 -8.77 -13.86
C GLY A 52 24.91 -9.86 -12.95
N GLY A 53 24.87 -11.09 -13.41
CA GLY A 53 24.34 -12.23 -12.66
C GLY A 53 22.83 -12.41 -12.82
N ASN A 54 22.09 -12.65 -11.74
CA ASN A 54 20.65 -12.94 -11.74
C ASN A 54 19.73 -11.73 -12.01
N GLY A 55 20.25 -10.60 -12.50
CA GLY A 55 19.51 -9.36 -12.72
C GLY A 55 18.31 -9.51 -13.66
N GLU A 56 18.40 -10.37 -14.70
CA GLU A 56 17.27 -10.64 -15.59
C GLU A 56 16.15 -11.44 -14.91
N LEU A 57 16.51 -12.41 -14.08
CA LEU A 57 15.55 -13.17 -13.27
C LEU A 57 14.85 -12.27 -12.25
N PHE A 58 15.61 -11.33 -11.69
CA PHE A 58 15.07 -10.33 -10.78
C PHE A 58 14.10 -9.39 -11.49
N MET A 59 14.45 -8.89 -12.67
CA MET A 59 13.55 -8.08 -13.51
C MET A 59 12.27 -8.82 -13.87
N LYS A 60 12.33 -10.10 -14.19
CA LYS A 60 11.13 -10.90 -14.48
C LYS A 60 10.16 -10.98 -13.30
N SER A 61 10.67 -11.00 -12.06
CA SER A 61 9.84 -10.97 -10.86
C SER A 61 9.13 -9.61 -10.61
N TYR A 62 9.45 -8.59 -11.42
CA TYR A 62 8.80 -7.28 -11.41
C TYR A 62 8.12 -6.94 -12.74
N GLY A 63 7.85 -7.96 -13.60
CA GLY A 63 7.11 -7.80 -14.86
C GLY A 63 7.99 -7.66 -16.11
N GLY A 64 9.32 -7.77 -15.99
CA GLY A 64 10.24 -7.82 -17.13
C GLY A 64 10.51 -6.49 -17.86
N VAL A 65 9.80 -5.42 -17.48
CA VAL A 65 9.96 -4.06 -18.03
C VAL A 65 10.52 -3.15 -16.95
N SER A 66 11.43 -2.23 -17.31
CA SER A 66 11.92 -1.24 -16.35
C SER A 66 10.76 -0.41 -15.81
N LEU A 67 10.67 -0.35 -14.49
CA LEU A 67 9.64 0.43 -13.80
C LEU A 67 9.79 1.95 -14.05
N HIS A 68 10.98 2.42 -14.45
CA HIS A 68 11.20 3.82 -14.83
C HIS A 68 10.49 4.21 -16.14
N ASN A 69 10.17 3.25 -17.00
CA ASN A 69 9.43 3.48 -18.24
C ASN A 69 7.91 3.46 -18.05
N GLN A 70 7.44 3.40 -16.81
CA GLN A 70 6.05 3.33 -16.44
C GLN A 70 5.66 4.53 -15.57
N SER A 71 4.39 4.92 -15.58
CA SER A 71 3.89 5.89 -14.61
C SER A 71 3.98 5.31 -13.18
N HIS A 72 4.02 6.17 -12.15
CA HIS A 72 4.07 5.74 -10.76
C HIS A 72 3.01 4.69 -10.43
N GLY A 73 1.76 4.90 -10.87
CA GLY A 73 0.69 3.95 -10.63
C GLY A 73 0.83 2.62 -11.40
N GLU A 74 1.45 2.62 -12.58
CA GLU A 74 1.76 1.40 -13.32
C GLU A 74 2.85 0.60 -12.62
N SER A 75 3.92 1.28 -12.21
CA SER A 75 5.03 0.67 -11.47
C SER A 75 4.54 0.08 -10.15
N PHE A 76 3.70 0.80 -9.39
CA PHE A 76 3.11 0.31 -8.16
C PHE A 76 2.28 -0.96 -8.40
N MET A 77 1.38 -0.93 -9.38
CA MET A 77 0.56 -2.09 -9.74
C MET A 77 1.39 -3.25 -10.31
N ALA A 78 2.47 -2.97 -11.04
CA ALA A 78 3.38 -4.00 -11.54
C ALA A 78 4.11 -4.72 -10.39
N ILE A 79 4.57 -3.98 -9.37
CA ILE A 79 5.15 -4.56 -8.15
C ILE A 79 4.13 -5.48 -7.48
N MET A 80 2.91 -5.00 -7.22
CA MET A 80 1.89 -5.82 -6.57
C MET A 80 1.55 -7.09 -7.36
N LYS A 81 1.39 -6.98 -8.69
CA LYS A 81 1.01 -8.11 -9.55
C LYS A 81 2.08 -9.18 -9.65
N ASN A 82 3.34 -8.78 -9.68
CA ASN A 82 4.44 -9.68 -10.02
C ASN A 82 5.27 -10.09 -8.81
N ARG A 83 5.31 -9.26 -7.74
CA ARG A 83 6.13 -9.51 -6.56
C ARG A 83 5.33 -10.10 -5.40
N PHE A 84 4.03 -9.79 -5.29
CA PHE A 84 3.20 -10.32 -4.22
C PHE A 84 2.70 -11.71 -4.60
N SER A 85 2.79 -12.62 -3.65
CA SER A 85 2.34 -14.01 -3.79
C SER A 85 1.35 -14.39 -2.69
N GLY A 86 0.74 -15.56 -2.75
CA GLY A 86 -0.07 -16.10 -1.66
C GLY A 86 0.77 -16.35 -0.39
N HIS A 87 0.11 -16.49 0.75
CA HIS A 87 0.71 -16.70 2.08
C HIS A 87 1.69 -15.57 2.49
N GLY A 88 1.42 -14.33 2.09
CA GLY A 88 2.27 -13.17 2.32
C GLY A 88 1.73 -12.22 3.39
N LEU A 89 2.64 -11.42 3.98
CA LEU A 89 2.31 -10.24 4.79
C LEU A 89 2.77 -8.99 4.05
N TYR A 90 1.81 -8.14 3.67
CA TYR A 90 2.05 -6.94 2.89
C TYR A 90 1.65 -5.70 3.68
N ILE A 91 2.63 -4.83 3.90
CA ILE A 91 2.42 -3.55 4.60
C ILE A 91 2.54 -2.45 3.56
N LEU A 92 1.47 -1.68 3.38
CA LEU A 92 1.40 -0.60 2.39
C LEU A 92 1.15 0.72 3.10
N ASP A 93 1.90 1.73 2.68
CA ASP A 93 1.81 3.08 3.24
C ASP A 93 1.40 4.06 2.14
N GLU A 94 0.20 4.64 2.30
CA GLU A 94 -0.44 5.59 1.40
C GLU A 94 -0.42 5.18 -0.09
N PRO A 95 -0.88 3.97 -0.44
CA PRO A 95 -0.85 3.50 -1.83
C PRO A 95 -1.66 4.39 -2.78
N GLU A 96 -2.66 5.08 -2.30
CA GLU A 96 -3.47 6.04 -3.08
C GLU A 96 -2.65 7.21 -3.62
N ALA A 97 -1.54 7.59 -3.01
CA ALA A 97 -0.68 8.66 -3.51
C ALA A 97 -0.06 8.32 -4.88
N ALA A 98 0.08 7.03 -5.20
CA ALA A 98 0.52 6.56 -6.52
C ALA A 98 -0.64 6.17 -7.45
N LEU A 99 -1.86 5.99 -6.95
CA LEU A 99 -2.94 5.31 -7.66
C LEU A 99 -4.13 6.24 -7.95
N SER A 100 -4.52 6.32 -9.21
CA SER A 100 -5.83 6.88 -9.58
C SER A 100 -6.99 6.09 -8.97
N PRO A 101 -8.20 6.67 -8.83
CA PRO A 101 -9.36 5.95 -8.28
C PRO A 101 -9.64 4.61 -8.97
N SER A 102 -9.50 4.55 -10.30
CA SER A 102 -9.68 3.30 -11.05
C SER A 102 -8.61 2.25 -10.72
N ARG A 103 -7.37 2.67 -10.49
CA ARG A 103 -6.29 1.76 -10.07
C ARG A 103 -6.44 1.30 -8.63
N GLN A 104 -6.98 2.14 -7.75
CA GLN A 104 -7.34 1.73 -6.38
C GLN A 104 -8.40 0.61 -6.40
N MET A 105 -9.42 0.71 -7.26
CA MET A 105 -10.40 -0.37 -7.44
C MET A 105 -9.74 -1.65 -7.99
N ALA A 106 -8.82 -1.53 -8.95
CA ALA A 106 -8.06 -2.69 -9.44
C ALA A 106 -7.17 -3.31 -8.35
N MET A 107 -6.63 -2.49 -7.45
CA MET A 107 -5.88 -2.94 -6.28
C MET A 107 -6.76 -3.76 -5.33
N LEU A 108 -8.01 -3.33 -5.05
CA LEU A 108 -8.95 -4.10 -4.22
C LEU A 108 -9.19 -5.52 -4.80
N ALA A 109 -9.37 -5.63 -6.11
CA ALA A 109 -9.54 -6.92 -6.76
C ALA A 109 -8.30 -7.82 -6.64
N LEU A 110 -7.10 -7.23 -6.75
CA LEU A 110 -5.85 -7.95 -6.56
C LEU A 110 -5.65 -8.39 -5.10
N MET A 111 -5.97 -7.51 -4.15
CA MET A 111 -5.94 -7.84 -2.71
C MET A 111 -6.85 -9.01 -2.41
N LYS A 112 -8.10 -9.01 -2.93
CA LYS A 112 -9.06 -10.11 -2.73
C LYS A 112 -8.45 -11.45 -3.16
N ARG A 113 -7.85 -11.50 -4.34
CA ARG A 113 -7.19 -12.71 -4.84
C ARG A 113 -6.05 -13.19 -3.93
N LEU A 114 -5.26 -12.27 -3.37
CA LEU A 114 -4.14 -12.62 -2.50
C LEU A 114 -4.63 -13.01 -1.09
N VAL A 115 -5.68 -12.39 -0.59
CA VAL A 115 -6.33 -12.77 0.68
C VAL A 115 -6.94 -14.16 0.57
N ASP A 116 -7.59 -14.50 -0.56
CA ASP A 116 -8.10 -15.85 -0.82
C ASP A 116 -6.96 -16.91 -0.91
N GLN A 117 -5.70 -16.46 -0.99
CA GLN A 117 -4.50 -17.27 -0.94
C GLN A 117 -3.75 -17.09 0.40
N ASP A 118 -4.46 -16.86 1.49
CA ASP A 118 -3.93 -16.72 2.85
C ASP A 118 -2.92 -15.58 3.03
N SER A 119 -3.04 -14.48 2.29
CA SER A 119 -2.23 -13.29 2.52
C SER A 119 -2.92 -12.30 3.45
N GLN A 120 -2.13 -11.57 4.21
CA GLN A 120 -2.58 -10.48 5.08
C GLN A 120 -2.07 -9.14 4.58
N PHE A 121 -2.93 -8.13 4.64
CA PHE A 121 -2.57 -6.74 4.35
C PHE A 121 -2.71 -5.88 5.61
N ILE A 122 -1.76 -4.97 5.79
CA ILE A 122 -1.83 -3.86 6.75
C ILE A 122 -1.61 -2.59 5.91
N ILE A 123 -2.59 -1.69 5.90
CA ILE A 123 -2.56 -0.54 4.99
C ILE A 123 -2.84 0.74 5.78
N SER A 124 -1.90 1.67 5.74
CA SER A 124 -2.13 3.06 6.12
C SER A 124 -2.72 3.79 4.91
N THR A 125 -3.89 4.41 5.04
CA THR A 125 -4.57 5.06 3.92
C THR A 125 -5.56 6.13 4.35
N HIS A 126 -5.71 7.16 3.53
CA HIS A 126 -6.76 8.18 3.61
C HIS A 126 -7.86 7.97 2.56
N SER A 127 -7.76 6.93 1.73
CA SER A 127 -8.69 6.68 0.63
C SER A 127 -9.96 5.95 1.07
N PRO A 128 -11.15 6.57 0.95
CA PRO A 128 -12.41 5.86 1.16
C PRO A 128 -12.62 4.67 0.21
N ILE A 129 -11.96 4.67 -0.97
CA ILE A 129 -12.02 3.55 -1.90
C ILE A 129 -11.31 2.33 -1.31
N LEU A 130 -10.11 2.51 -0.78
CA LEU A 130 -9.33 1.39 -0.21
C LEU A 130 -9.95 0.89 1.10
N MET A 131 -10.46 1.80 1.93
CA MET A 131 -11.19 1.44 3.15
C MET A 131 -12.46 0.63 2.90
N ALA A 132 -13.02 0.68 1.67
CA ALA A 132 -14.21 -0.09 1.31
C ALA A 132 -13.96 -1.59 1.10
N TYR A 133 -12.72 -2.08 1.32
CA TYR A 133 -12.43 -3.50 1.19
C TYR A 133 -13.35 -4.32 2.12
N PRO A 134 -14.07 -5.34 1.61
CA PRO A 134 -14.98 -6.14 2.42
C PRO A 134 -14.27 -6.80 3.60
N GLU A 135 -14.90 -6.78 4.76
CA GLU A 135 -14.40 -7.42 5.98
C GLU A 135 -13.09 -6.83 6.53
N ALA A 136 -12.65 -5.67 6.03
CA ALA A 136 -11.51 -4.99 6.59
C ALA A 136 -11.81 -4.49 8.00
N GLU A 137 -10.90 -4.75 8.94
CA GLU A 137 -10.88 -4.05 10.22
C GLU A 137 -10.27 -2.66 10.00
N ILE A 138 -11.06 -1.62 10.22
CA ILE A 138 -10.60 -0.24 10.08
C ILE A 138 -10.34 0.33 11.46
N ILE A 139 -9.12 0.83 11.66
CA ILE A 139 -8.68 1.46 12.90
C ILE A 139 -8.39 2.93 12.59
N GLU A 140 -9.19 3.83 13.12
CA GLU A 140 -8.87 5.26 13.10
C GLU A 140 -7.93 5.60 14.25
N LEU A 141 -6.93 6.42 13.95
CA LEU A 141 -5.98 6.97 14.91
C LEU A 141 -6.25 8.45 15.07
N ASP A 142 -6.49 8.89 16.28
CA ASP A 142 -6.61 10.29 16.64
C ASP A 142 -5.85 10.61 17.94
N GLU A 143 -5.96 11.83 18.44
CA GLU A 143 -5.28 12.27 19.66
C GLU A 143 -5.71 11.47 20.90
N THR A 144 -6.84 10.78 20.86
CA THR A 144 -7.36 9.95 21.95
C THR A 144 -6.89 8.51 21.88
N GLY A 145 -6.29 8.08 20.76
CA GLY A 145 -5.73 6.75 20.55
C GLY A 145 -6.32 6.00 19.36
N PHE A 146 -6.54 4.69 19.52
CA PHE A 146 -7.00 3.78 18.49
C PHE A 146 -8.49 3.48 18.67
N ARG A 147 -9.24 3.55 17.58
CA ARG A 147 -10.66 3.21 17.59
C ARG A 147 -11.02 2.35 16.37
N SER A 148 -11.60 1.17 16.60
CA SER A 148 -12.21 0.41 15.51
C SER A 148 -13.49 1.11 15.05
N THR A 149 -13.59 1.38 13.75
CA THR A 149 -14.66 2.21 13.17
C THR A 149 -15.26 1.51 11.96
N PRO A 150 -16.59 1.36 11.89
CA PRO A 150 -17.25 0.86 10.68
C PRO A 150 -16.98 1.76 9.49
N TYR A 151 -16.80 1.19 8.29
CA TYR A 151 -16.44 1.92 7.06
C TYR A 151 -17.22 3.22 6.85
N LYS A 152 -18.55 3.16 6.94
CA LYS A 152 -19.43 4.33 6.68
C LYS A 152 -19.38 5.38 7.80
N GLU A 153 -18.78 5.05 8.92
CA GLU A 153 -18.65 5.95 10.08
C GLU A 153 -17.28 6.62 10.10
N THR A 154 -16.33 6.16 9.27
CA THR A 154 -15.00 6.78 9.18
C THR A 154 -15.10 8.24 8.78
N THR A 155 -14.22 9.06 9.33
CA THR A 155 -14.14 10.50 9.04
C THR A 155 -13.93 10.74 7.55
N HIS A 156 -13.04 9.99 6.92
CA HIS A 156 -12.73 10.14 5.49
C HIS A 156 -13.92 9.80 4.60
N TYR A 157 -14.63 8.69 4.87
CA TYR A 157 -15.83 8.34 4.11
C TYR A 157 -16.90 9.42 4.27
N ARG A 158 -17.23 9.82 5.50
CA ARG A 158 -18.31 10.78 5.77
C ARG A 158 -18.04 12.13 5.11
N LEU A 159 -16.82 12.65 5.26
CA LEU A 159 -16.45 13.94 4.68
C LEU A 159 -16.48 13.89 3.15
N THR A 160 -15.87 12.88 2.55
CA THR A 160 -15.83 12.72 1.09
C THR A 160 -17.23 12.52 0.52
N ASN A 161 -18.04 11.65 1.13
CA ASN A 161 -19.40 11.39 0.69
C ASN A 161 -20.28 12.64 0.80
N TYR A 162 -20.15 13.39 1.89
CA TYR A 162 -20.89 14.65 2.06
C TYR A 162 -20.48 15.68 1.00
N PHE A 163 -19.19 15.87 0.79
CA PHE A 163 -18.66 16.79 -0.23
C PHE A 163 -19.18 16.44 -1.63
N LEU A 164 -19.09 15.17 -2.03
CA LEU A 164 -19.52 14.74 -3.38
C LEU A 164 -21.02 14.92 -3.61
N ASN A 165 -21.83 14.79 -2.56
CA ASN A 165 -23.28 14.97 -2.67
C ASN A 165 -23.75 16.42 -2.49
N ASN A 166 -22.91 17.32 -1.96
CA ASN A 166 -23.26 18.70 -1.65
C ASN A 166 -22.16 19.67 -2.11
N THR A 167 -21.54 19.39 -3.27
CA THR A 167 -20.34 20.10 -3.75
C THR A 167 -20.55 21.61 -3.85
N GLU A 168 -21.66 22.06 -4.48
CA GLU A 168 -21.94 23.50 -4.68
C GLU A 168 -22.13 24.22 -3.34
N GLN A 169 -22.88 23.62 -2.42
CA GLN A 169 -23.09 24.20 -1.10
C GLN A 169 -21.77 24.35 -0.35
N MET A 170 -20.98 23.29 -0.28
CA MET A 170 -19.70 23.31 0.43
C MET A 170 -18.70 24.30 -0.18
N LEU A 171 -18.64 24.40 -1.50
CA LEU A 171 -17.76 25.39 -2.14
C LEU A 171 -18.18 26.82 -1.83
N ASN A 172 -19.48 27.12 -1.81
CA ASN A 172 -19.99 28.45 -1.43
C ASN A 172 -19.69 28.80 0.05
N GLU A 173 -19.61 27.81 0.94
CA GLU A 173 -19.26 28.03 2.35
C GLU A 173 -17.73 28.20 2.57
N LEU A 174 -16.91 27.64 1.67
CA LEU A 174 -15.44 27.67 1.79
C LEU A 174 -14.78 28.86 1.07
N MET A 175 -15.43 29.45 0.07
CA MET A 175 -14.92 30.53 -0.79
C MET A 175 -15.65 31.83 -0.55
#